data_c584e070f9939c2453ed0764ceb6f565
#
_entry.id   c584e070f9939c2453ed0764ceb6f565
#
_cell.length_a   1.000
_cell.length_b   1.000
_cell.length_c   1.000
_cell.angle_alpha   90.00
_cell.angle_beta   90.00
_cell.angle_gamma   90.00
#
_symmetry.space_group_name_H-M   'P 1'
#
loop_
_entity.id
_entity.type
_entity.pdbx_description
1 polymer ?
#
loop_
_entity_poly.entity_id
_entity_poly.type
_entity_poly.pdbx_seq_one_letter_code
_entity_poly.pdbx_strand_id
1 'polypeptide(L)'
;MRGLLDVGADDLLVQVSAGPGAEEPETGEIHVLRVNELGTERLSTEPGVHGAVRGGPVTVLVSSVLERPGQRARVLRGGEEIAVVASHAESPVIAPRPTLTRAGKSKIPAAVLLPSGYREGDGPLPVLLDPYGGPHGQRVLAAHNAYLTPQWFADQGFAVIVADGRGTPGHSPAWEKAIRHEFTATLDDQVEAVHALAEEFPLDLSRVSIRGWSYGGYLAALAVLRRPDVFHAGIAGAPVTDWRLYDTHYTERYLGDPAEDDGEVYARNSLVTDEGLSAAAGQHRPLMIVHGLADDNVVAAHTLRLSSALLAAGRPHEVLPLSGVTHMTPQEQVAENLLLLQVDFLKRSLGMA
;
A
#
# COMPACT_ATOMS: atom_id res chain seq x y z
N MET A 1 8.94 2.99 -17.98
CA MET A 1 9.46 4.30 -17.49
C MET A 1 8.50 4.84 -16.44
N ARG A 2 9.02 5.25 -15.29
CA ARG A 2 8.23 5.84 -14.18
C ARG A 2 8.19 7.36 -14.24
N GLY A 3 9.30 7.96 -14.55
CA GLY A 3 9.43 9.41 -14.63
C GLY A 3 10.64 9.88 -15.39
N LEU A 4 10.55 11.09 -15.89
CA LEU A 4 11.66 11.86 -16.43
C LEU A 4 12.23 12.70 -15.30
N LEU A 5 13.50 12.47 -14.93
CA LEU A 5 14.16 13.15 -13.82
C LEU A 5 14.87 14.43 -14.28
N ASP A 6 15.50 14.37 -15.48
CA ASP A 6 16.18 15.51 -16.04
C ASP A 6 16.39 15.36 -17.58
N VAL A 7 16.48 16.50 -18.25
CA VAL A 7 16.76 16.61 -19.69
C VAL A 7 18.05 17.40 -19.89
N GLY A 8 19.11 16.71 -20.30
CA GLY A 8 20.39 17.32 -20.68
C GLY A 8 20.41 17.74 -22.15
N ALA A 9 21.55 18.29 -22.61
CA ALA A 9 21.76 18.61 -24.02
C ALA A 9 21.78 17.36 -24.91
N ASP A 10 22.42 16.30 -24.42
CA ASP A 10 22.70 15.10 -25.23
C ASP A 10 22.21 13.80 -24.54
N ASP A 11 21.52 13.91 -23.38
CA ASP A 11 21.02 12.76 -22.64
C ASP A 11 19.77 13.08 -21.79
N LEU A 12 19.11 12.00 -21.34
CA LEU A 12 18.00 12.04 -20.41
C LEU A 12 18.35 11.25 -19.15
N LEU A 13 17.93 11.72 -17.99
CA LEU A 13 17.83 10.89 -16.79
C LEU A 13 16.39 10.44 -16.59
N VAL A 14 16.19 9.14 -16.51
CA VAL A 14 14.85 8.55 -16.34
C VAL A 14 14.82 7.59 -15.16
N GLN A 15 13.65 7.48 -14.54
CA GLN A 15 13.38 6.49 -13.50
C GLN A 15 12.55 5.34 -14.09
N VAL A 16 12.92 4.11 -13.76
CA VAL A 16 12.30 2.89 -14.33
C VAL A 16 12.11 1.82 -13.26
N SER A 17 11.16 0.89 -13.48
CA SER A 17 10.97 -0.31 -12.65
C SER A 17 11.66 -1.56 -13.20
N ALA A 18 12.27 -1.48 -14.39
CA ALA A 18 12.97 -2.59 -15.02
C ALA A 18 14.27 -2.09 -15.65
N GLY A 19 15.32 -2.88 -15.58
CA GLY A 19 16.57 -2.60 -16.25
C GLY A 19 16.48 -2.71 -17.78
N PRO A 20 17.53 -2.28 -18.51
CA PRO A 20 17.59 -2.45 -19.95
C PRO A 20 17.48 -3.93 -20.35
N GLY A 21 16.53 -4.24 -21.24
CA GLY A 21 16.30 -5.61 -21.74
C GLY A 21 15.51 -6.52 -20.82
N ALA A 22 15.05 -6.06 -19.65
CA ALA A 22 14.16 -6.83 -18.79
C ALA A 22 12.75 -6.89 -19.40
N GLU A 23 12.17 -8.08 -19.47
CA GLU A 23 10.81 -8.29 -19.96
C GLU A 23 9.76 -7.87 -18.92
N GLU A 24 10.08 -8.00 -17.63
CA GLU A 24 9.21 -7.67 -16.51
C GLU A 24 9.90 -6.70 -15.53
N PRO A 25 9.13 -5.87 -14.80
CA PRO A 25 9.67 -5.05 -13.71
C PRO A 25 10.36 -5.90 -12.65
N GLU A 26 11.47 -5.43 -12.09
CA GLU A 26 12.11 -6.04 -10.94
C GLU A 26 11.24 -5.77 -9.71
N THR A 27 10.95 -6.82 -8.90
CA THR A 27 9.99 -6.71 -7.80
C THR A 27 10.47 -5.73 -6.73
N GLY A 28 9.73 -4.63 -6.58
CA GLY A 28 10.02 -3.57 -5.60
C GLY A 28 11.20 -2.66 -5.95
N GLU A 29 11.90 -2.88 -7.07
CA GLU A 29 13.06 -2.09 -7.45
C GLU A 29 12.68 -0.90 -8.32
N ILE A 30 13.40 0.20 -8.15
CA ILE A 30 13.28 1.42 -8.94
C ILE A 30 14.68 1.94 -9.25
N HIS A 31 15.00 2.05 -10.54
CA HIS A 31 16.32 2.40 -11.00
C HIS A 31 16.40 3.73 -11.73
N VAL A 32 17.61 4.31 -11.74
CA VAL A 32 17.95 5.51 -12.52
C VAL A 32 18.78 5.09 -13.71
N LEU A 33 18.32 5.44 -14.90
CA LEU A 33 19.03 5.24 -16.15
C LEU A 33 19.41 6.59 -16.77
N ARG A 34 20.59 6.62 -17.39
CA ARG A 34 20.99 7.62 -18.37
C ARG A 34 20.75 7.08 -19.77
N VAL A 35 20.02 7.83 -20.60
CA VAL A 35 19.69 7.46 -21.98
C VAL A 35 20.24 8.51 -22.91
N ASN A 36 21.00 8.13 -23.91
CA ASN A 36 21.54 8.99 -24.97
C ASN A 36 21.57 8.25 -26.31
N GLU A 37 22.11 8.89 -27.35
CA GLU A 37 22.22 8.29 -28.69
C GLU A 37 23.08 7.02 -28.75
N LEU A 38 24.02 6.85 -27.80
CA LEU A 38 24.89 5.68 -27.71
C LEU A 38 24.23 4.49 -26.98
N GLY A 39 23.10 4.72 -26.33
CA GLY A 39 22.35 3.67 -25.61
C GLY A 39 21.89 4.07 -24.22
N THR A 40 21.72 3.06 -23.38
CA THR A 40 21.19 3.19 -22.01
C THR A 40 22.20 2.67 -21.01
N GLU A 41 22.49 3.48 -19.99
CA GLU A 41 23.37 3.16 -18.87
C GLU A 41 22.61 3.20 -17.55
N ARG A 42 22.72 2.14 -16.74
CA ARG A 42 22.15 2.09 -15.39
C ARG A 42 23.11 2.75 -14.39
N LEU A 43 22.68 3.85 -13.77
CA LEU A 43 23.48 4.57 -12.77
C LEU A 43 23.35 3.97 -11.38
N SER A 44 22.21 3.37 -11.05
CA SER A 44 21.95 2.66 -9.80
C SER A 44 22.37 1.20 -9.94
N THR A 45 23.38 0.75 -9.20
CA THR A 45 23.98 -0.59 -9.34
C THR A 45 23.50 -1.60 -8.30
N GLU A 46 22.98 -1.13 -7.16
CA GLU A 46 22.46 -1.99 -6.08
C GLU A 46 20.97 -2.30 -6.34
N PRO A 47 20.44 -3.47 -5.91
CA PRO A 47 19.01 -3.67 -5.75
C PRO A 47 18.44 -2.62 -4.79
N GLY A 48 17.32 -1.96 -5.16
CA GLY A 48 16.78 -0.92 -4.29
C GLY A 48 15.87 0.08 -5.00
N VAL A 49 15.55 1.14 -4.27
CA VAL A 49 14.76 2.27 -4.73
C VAL A 49 15.68 3.48 -4.89
N HIS A 50 15.82 3.96 -6.11
CA HIS A 50 16.75 5.01 -6.47
C HIS A 50 16.05 6.20 -7.11
N GLY A 51 16.56 7.40 -6.79
CA GLY A 51 16.22 8.65 -7.44
C GLY A 51 17.47 9.46 -7.72
N ALA A 52 17.38 10.44 -8.63
CA ALA A 52 18.50 11.33 -8.91
C ALA A 52 18.01 12.75 -9.18
N VAL A 53 18.87 13.70 -8.88
CA VAL A 53 18.77 15.08 -9.34
C VAL A 53 20.11 15.48 -9.96
N ARG A 54 20.08 16.26 -11.03
CA ARG A 54 21.28 16.71 -11.73
C ARG A 54 21.35 18.23 -11.80
N GLY A 55 22.55 18.76 -11.61
CA GLY A 55 22.88 20.18 -11.82
C GLY A 55 24.22 20.32 -12.52
N GLY A 56 24.22 20.77 -13.78
CA GLY A 56 25.43 20.83 -14.60
C GLY A 56 26.13 19.45 -14.69
N PRO A 57 27.44 19.35 -14.38
CA PRO A 57 28.20 18.10 -14.48
C PRO A 57 28.01 17.17 -13.26
N VAL A 58 27.20 17.56 -12.27
CA VAL A 58 27.03 16.82 -11.01
C VAL A 58 25.67 16.16 -10.94
N THR A 59 25.64 14.88 -10.57
CA THR A 59 24.42 14.12 -10.27
C THR A 59 24.44 13.67 -8.81
N VAL A 60 23.37 13.91 -8.06
CA VAL A 60 23.17 13.33 -6.75
C VAL A 60 22.24 12.13 -6.91
N LEU A 61 22.77 10.94 -6.65
CA LEU A 61 22.02 9.67 -6.66
C LEU A 61 21.64 9.30 -5.25
N VAL A 62 20.34 9.20 -4.97
CA VAL A 62 19.79 8.81 -3.66
C VAL A 62 19.32 7.37 -3.75
N SER A 63 19.73 6.55 -2.80
CA SER A 63 19.47 5.10 -2.79
C SER A 63 18.93 4.65 -1.43
N SER A 64 17.81 3.92 -1.45
CA SER A 64 17.28 3.12 -0.35
C SER A 64 17.37 1.65 -0.72
N VAL A 65 17.83 0.79 0.18
CA VAL A 65 17.98 -0.65 -0.04
C VAL A 65 17.38 -1.43 1.14
N LEU A 66 17.17 -2.74 1.00
CA LEU A 66 16.61 -3.56 2.09
C LEU A 66 17.58 -3.75 3.26
N GLU A 67 18.87 -3.86 2.99
CA GLU A 67 19.90 -4.29 3.93
C GLU A 67 20.32 -3.20 4.93
N ARG A 68 19.92 -1.95 4.66
CA ARG A 68 20.29 -0.83 5.56
C ARG A 68 19.15 0.19 5.69
N PRO A 69 18.97 0.78 6.87
CA PRO A 69 17.98 1.82 7.10
C PRO A 69 18.35 3.13 6.39
N GLY A 70 17.33 3.94 6.14
CA GLY A 70 17.45 5.29 5.59
C GLY A 70 17.89 5.33 4.14
N GLN A 71 18.47 6.48 3.76
CA GLN A 71 18.90 6.78 2.42
C GLN A 71 20.39 7.10 2.37
N ARG A 72 21.06 6.70 1.31
CA ARG A 72 22.42 7.12 0.99
C ARG A 72 22.40 8.04 -0.22
N ALA A 73 22.90 9.26 -0.07
CA ALA A 73 23.04 10.22 -1.15
C ALA A 73 24.50 10.31 -1.60
N ARG A 74 24.78 9.90 -2.83
CA ARG A 74 26.10 9.93 -3.47
C ARG A 74 26.16 11.06 -4.47
N VAL A 75 27.24 11.83 -4.44
CA VAL A 75 27.52 12.91 -5.39
C VAL A 75 28.45 12.38 -6.46
N LEU A 76 27.97 12.35 -7.70
CA LEU A 76 28.68 11.83 -8.84
C LEU A 76 29.07 12.97 -9.79
N ARG A 77 30.28 12.90 -10.38
CA ARG A 77 30.72 13.75 -11.47
C ARG A 77 31.35 12.88 -12.55
N GLY A 78 30.81 12.96 -13.79
CA GLY A 78 31.27 12.10 -14.88
C GLY A 78 31.12 10.59 -14.64
N GLY A 79 30.18 10.17 -13.76
CA GLY A 79 29.98 8.79 -13.33
C GLY A 79 30.82 8.37 -12.11
N GLU A 80 31.81 9.14 -11.70
CA GLU A 80 32.66 8.85 -10.53
C GLU A 80 32.07 9.45 -9.25
N GLU A 81 32.06 8.69 -8.15
CA GLU A 81 31.66 9.17 -6.81
C GLU A 81 32.75 10.11 -6.27
N ILE A 82 32.39 11.38 -6.07
CA ILE A 82 33.29 12.40 -5.55
C ILE A 82 32.99 12.76 -4.08
N ALA A 83 31.80 12.44 -3.58
CA ALA A 83 31.40 12.65 -2.19
C ALA A 83 30.16 11.82 -1.84
N VAL A 84 29.96 11.65 -0.52
CA VAL A 84 28.71 11.15 0.07
C VAL A 84 28.15 12.22 1.00
N VAL A 85 26.87 12.51 0.90
CA VAL A 85 26.18 13.38 1.87
C VAL A 85 25.96 12.58 3.16
N ALA A 86 26.53 13.02 4.26
CA ALA A 86 26.36 12.35 5.54
C ALA A 86 24.92 12.45 6.02
N SER A 87 24.39 11.33 6.54
CA SER A 87 23.11 11.29 7.25
C SER A 87 23.37 11.25 8.75
N HIS A 88 22.64 12.09 9.49
CA HIS A 88 22.63 12.12 10.95
C HIS A 88 21.29 11.62 11.52
N ALA A 89 20.46 10.98 10.68
CA ALA A 89 19.21 10.36 11.12
C ALA A 89 19.50 9.18 12.04
N GLU A 90 18.69 9.03 13.08
CA GLU A 90 18.73 7.84 13.93
C GLU A 90 18.37 6.57 13.14
N SER A 91 18.99 5.48 13.53
CA SER A 91 18.68 4.18 12.95
C SER A 91 17.50 3.56 13.68
N PRO A 92 16.48 3.03 12.96
CA PRO A 92 15.40 2.30 13.58
C PRO A 92 15.91 1.09 14.37
N VAL A 93 15.26 0.80 15.50
CA VAL A 93 15.57 -0.41 16.29
C VAL A 93 15.00 -1.69 15.66
N ILE A 94 13.97 -1.54 14.82
CA ILE A 94 13.36 -2.63 14.07
C ILE A 94 14.19 -2.90 12.82
N ALA A 95 14.55 -4.18 12.61
CA ALA A 95 15.23 -4.65 11.41
C ALA A 95 14.28 -5.51 10.57
N PRO A 96 13.54 -4.94 9.62
CA PRO A 96 12.58 -5.67 8.81
C PRO A 96 13.26 -6.70 7.91
N ARG A 97 12.60 -7.85 7.73
CA ARG A 97 13.07 -8.96 6.89
C ARG A 97 11.99 -9.39 5.91
N PRO A 98 11.60 -8.54 4.96
CA PRO A 98 10.59 -8.92 3.98
C PRO A 98 11.14 -9.94 3.00
N THR A 99 10.33 -10.93 2.66
CA THR A 99 10.54 -11.75 1.47
C THR A 99 9.75 -11.13 0.34
N LEU A 100 10.45 -10.56 -0.65
CA LEU A 100 9.82 -10.01 -1.84
C LEU A 100 9.55 -11.14 -2.84
N THR A 101 8.31 -11.23 -3.33
CA THR A 101 7.87 -12.29 -4.24
C THR A 101 6.77 -11.78 -5.18
N ARG A 102 6.23 -12.68 -6.00
CA ARG A 102 5.08 -12.45 -6.87
C ARG A 102 4.04 -13.52 -6.62
N ALA A 103 2.86 -13.09 -6.16
CA ALA A 103 1.79 -13.98 -5.76
C ALA A 103 0.87 -14.32 -6.93
N GLY A 104 0.47 -15.58 -6.99
CA GLY A 104 -0.59 -16.07 -7.84
C GLY A 104 -0.30 -16.05 -9.35
N LYS A 105 -1.34 -16.35 -10.11
CA LYS A 105 -1.28 -16.38 -11.58
C LYS A 105 -1.10 -15.00 -12.19
N SER A 106 -1.63 -13.98 -11.51
CA SER A 106 -1.51 -12.57 -11.91
C SER A 106 -0.12 -12.00 -11.58
N LYS A 107 0.78 -12.77 -10.95
CA LYS A 107 2.13 -12.35 -10.56
C LYS A 107 2.13 -11.05 -9.77
N ILE A 108 1.22 -10.92 -8.81
CA ILE A 108 1.02 -9.73 -7.98
C ILE A 108 2.29 -9.48 -7.16
N PRO A 109 2.97 -8.32 -7.29
CA PRO A 109 4.09 -7.99 -6.43
C PRO A 109 3.67 -8.03 -4.97
N ALA A 110 4.42 -8.77 -4.15
CA ALA A 110 4.11 -8.97 -2.74
C ALA A 110 5.36 -8.97 -1.87
N ALA A 111 5.18 -8.59 -0.61
CA ALA A 111 6.16 -8.76 0.46
C ALA A 111 5.49 -9.52 1.61
N VAL A 112 6.19 -10.52 2.13
CA VAL A 112 5.76 -11.29 3.29
C VAL A 112 6.75 -11.07 4.44
N LEU A 113 6.22 -10.74 5.62
CA LEU A 113 7.01 -10.57 6.84
C LEU A 113 6.47 -11.52 7.91
N LEU A 114 7.38 -12.27 8.50
CA LEU A 114 7.10 -13.11 9.67
C LEU A 114 7.68 -12.45 10.94
N PRO A 115 7.21 -12.82 12.14
CA PRO A 115 7.80 -12.33 13.38
C PRO A 115 9.31 -12.57 13.42
N SER A 116 10.07 -11.62 13.95
CA SER A 116 11.55 -11.72 14.02
C SER A 116 12.05 -12.98 14.73
N GLY A 117 11.25 -13.54 15.64
CA GLY A 117 11.54 -14.77 16.38
C GLY A 117 10.95 -16.05 15.77
N TYR A 118 10.21 -15.96 14.66
CA TYR A 118 9.58 -17.12 14.03
C TYR A 118 10.60 -18.16 13.56
N ARG A 119 10.31 -19.44 13.81
CA ARG A 119 11.13 -20.57 13.37
C ARG A 119 10.28 -21.55 12.59
N GLU A 120 10.89 -22.21 11.62
CA GLU A 120 10.24 -23.32 10.92
C GLU A 120 9.76 -24.37 11.93
N GLY A 121 8.45 -24.68 11.86
CA GLY A 121 7.80 -25.61 12.80
C GLY A 121 6.99 -24.94 13.92
N ASP A 122 7.05 -23.63 14.10
CA ASP A 122 6.21 -22.90 15.09
C ASP A 122 4.71 -22.90 14.71
N GLY A 123 4.38 -23.38 13.51
CA GLY A 123 3.01 -23.50 13.00
C GLY A 123 2.51 -22.26 12.25
N PRO A 124 1.29 -22.32 11.69
CA PRO A 124 0.74 -21.24 10.90
C PRO A 124 0.35 -20.03 11.77
N LEU A 125 0.54 -18.84 11.21
CA LEU A 125 0.31 -17.56 11.86
C LEU A 125 -0.98 -16.90 11.35
N PRO A 126 -1.74 -16.21 12.22
CA PRO A 126 -2.80 -15.30 11.78
C PRO A 126 -2.25 -14.29 10.77
N VAL A 127 -3.04 -14.00 9.75
CA VAL A 127 -2.61 -13.18 8.62
C VAL A 127 -3.11 -11.73 8.78
N LEU A 128 -2.24 -10.78 8.51
CA LEU A 128 -2.59 -9.37 8.38
C LEU A 128 -2.17 -8.87 6.98
N LEU A 129 -3.15 -8.57 6.12
CA LEU A 129 -2.87 -7.81 4.90
C LEU A 129 -2.76 -6.32 5.22
N ASP A 130 -1.71 -5.67 4.70
CA ASP A 130 -1.44 -4.23 4.89
C ASP A 130 -1.21 -3.53 3.54
N PRO A 131 -2.16 -3.61 2.59
CA PRO A 131 -2.02 -2.98 1.28
C PRO A 131 -2.33 -1.47 1.33
N TYR A 132 -1.81 -0.73 0.35
CA TYR A 132 -2.52 0.44 -0.19
C TYR A 132 -3.49 -0.03 -1.28
N GLY A 133 -2.99 -0.85 -2.20
CA GLY A 133 -3.77 -1.67 -3.14
C GLY A 133 -4.49 -0.89 -4.24
N GLY A 134 -4.06 0.34 -4.54
CA GLY A 134 -4.73 1.19 -5.52
C GLY A 134 -3.81 2.21 -6.19
N PRO A 135 -4.40 3.13 -6.97
CA PRO A 135 -3.64 4.12 -7.70
C PRO A 135 -2.84 5.04 -6.77
N HIS A 136 -1.74 5.56 -7.27
CA HIS A 136 -0.79 6.47 -6.63
C HIS A 136 0.12 5.88 -5.55
N GLY A 137 -0.19 4.72 -4.96
CA GLY A 137 0.58 4.14 -3.87
C GLY A 137 1.20 2.78 -4.21
N GLN A 138 2.52 2.69 -4.37
CA GLN A 138 3.26 1.43 -4.38
C GLN A 138 3.81 1.17 -2.98
N ARG A 139 3.55 -0.02 -2.43
CA ARG A 139 3.99 -0.43 -1.10
C ARG A 139 5.08 -1.50 -1.14
N VAL A 140 5.10 -2.34 -2.16
CA VAL A 140 6.15 -3.35 -2.34
C VAL A 140 7.38 -2.69 -2.94
N LEU A 141 8.33 -2.33 -2.08
CA LEU A 141 9.55 -1.59 -2.40
C LEU A 141 10.78 -2.30 -1.84
N ALA A 142 11.85 -2.40 -2.61
CA ALA A 142 13.14 -2.92 -2.14
C ALA A 142 13.86 -1.87 -1.27
N ALA A 143 13.22 -1.46 -0.16
CA ALA A 143 13.69 -0.42 0.73
C ALA A 143 13.38 -0.75 2.20
N HIS A 144 14.38 -0.72 3.07
CA HIS A 144 14.29 -1.07 4.49
C HIS A 144 13.13 -0.37 5.22
N ASN A 145 13.06 0.95 5.11
CA ASN A 145 12.10 1.74 5.88
C ASN A 145 10.64 1.56 5.43
N ALA A 146 10.39 0.99 4.25
CA ALA A 146 9.05 0.65 3.78
C ALA A 146 8.37 -0.41 4.67
N TYR A 147 9.16 -1.21 5.37
CA TYR A 147 8.68 -2.35 6.15
C TYR A 147 8.81 -2.21 7.67
N LEU A 148 9.12 -1.04 8.20
CA LEU A 148 9.21 -0.83 9.65
C LEU A 148 7.87 -1.12 10.35
N THR A 149 6.79 -0.51 9.90
CA THR A 149 5.44 -0.75 10.46
C THR A 149 4.94 -2.17 10.16
N PRO A 150 5.05 -2.72 8.94
CA PRO A 150 4.73 -4.12 8.68
C PRO A 150 5.48 -5.10 9.57
N GLN A 151 6.80 -4.90 9.81
CA GLN A 151 7.57 -5.76 10.70
C GLN A 151 7.13 -5.62 12.15
N TRP A 152 6.80 -4.41 12.59
CA TRP A 152 6.29 -4.20 13.93
C TRP A 152 4.98 -4.99 14.16
N PHE A 153 4.06 -5.00 13.19
CA PHE A 153 2.86 -5.85 13.26
C PHE A 153 3.21 -7.33 13.20
N ALA A 154 4.19 -7.73 12.41
CA ALA A 154 4.63 -9.13 12.38
C ALA A 154 5.14 -9.56 13.77
N ASP A 155 5.91 -8.73 14.44
CA ASP A 155 6.42 -8.99 15.79
C ASP A 155 5.31 -9.01 16.87
N GLN A 156 4.09 -8.58 16.54
CA GLN A 156 2.90 -8.79 17.38
C GLN A 156 2.26 -10.18 17.20
N GLY A 157 2.81 -11.03 16.34
CA GLY A 157 2.38 -12.43 16.12
C GLY A 157 1.60 -12.67 14.83
N PHE A 158 1.71 -11.80 13.83
CA PHE A 158 1.06 -11.95 12.53
C PHE A 158 2.05 -12.37 11.44
N ALA A 159 1.58 -13.10 10.43
CA ALA A 159 2.20 -13.08 9.12
C ALA A 159 1.64 -11.85 8.38
N VAL A 160 2.49 -10.86 8.07
CA VAL A 160 2.06 -9.63 7.41
C VAL A 160 2.31 -9.74 5.91
N ILE A 161 1.29 -9.44 5.11
CA ILE A 161 1.35 -9.42 3.66
C ILE A 161 1.11 -8.00 3.17
N VAL A 162 2.02 -7.49 2.36
CA VAL A 162 1.83 -6.28 1.56
C VAL A 162 1.74 -6.71 0.10
N ALA A 163 0.65 -6.41 -0.59
CA ALA A 163 0.46 -6.80 -1.99
C ALA A 163 0.00 -5.61 -2.83
N ASP A 164 0.70 -5.39 -3.94
CA ASP A 164 0.45 -4.31 -4.90
C ASP A 164 -0.32 -4.84 -6.11
N GLY A 165 -1.64 -4.93 -5.97
CA GLY A 165 -2.55 -5.37 -7.02
C GLY A 165 -2.71 -4.37 -8.18
N ARG A 166 -3.64 -4.66 -9.07
CA ARG A 166 -3.99 -3.80 -10.21
C ARG A 166 -4.28 -2.36 -9.75
N GLY A 167 -3.92 -1.41 -10.60
CA GLY A 167 -4.00 0.02 -10.27
C GLY A 167 -2.74 0.58 -9.64
N THR A 168 -1.92 -0.23 -8.97
CA THR A 168 -0.66 0.22 -8.37
C THR A 168 0.33 0.69 -9.44
N PRO A 169 0.99 1.86 -9.27
CA PRO A 169 1.88 2.42 -10.27
C PRO A 169 3.18 1.63 -10.43
N GLY A 170 3.73 1.70 -11.64
CA GLY A 170 5.09 1.25 -11.93
C GLY A 170 5.25 -0.18 -12.40
N HIS A 171 4.20 -0.97 -12.46
CA HIS A 171 4.25 -2.30 -13.07
C HIS A 171 4.16 -2.18 -14.60
N SER A 172 3.04 -1.69 -15.11
CA SER A 172 2.85 -1.38 -16.52
C SER A 172 1.65 -0.43 -16.70
N PRO A 173 1.56 0.28 -17.85
CA PRO A 173 0.38 1.10 -18.15
C PRO A 173 -0.94 0.29 -18.21
N ALA A 174 -0.88 -0.97 -18.64
CA ALA A 174 -2.05 -1.85 -18.66
C ALA A 174 -2.49 -2.20 -17.23
N TRP A 175 -1.55 -2.50 -16.33
CA TRP A 175 -1.80 -2.77 -14.93
C TRP A 175 -2.45 -1.56 -14.21
N GLU A 176 -1.89 -0.37 -14.42
CA GLU A 176 -2.43 0.86 -13.82
C GLU A 176 -3.84 1.20 -14.33
N LYS A 177 -4.12 0.94 -15.63
CA LYS A 177 -5.42 1.19 -16.25
C LYS A 177 -6.46 0.11 -15.98
N ALA A 178 -6.07 -1.04 -15.46
CA ALA A 178 -6.96 -2.19 -15.26
C ALA A 178 -8.11 -1.93 -14.26
N ILE A 179 -7.95 -0.91 -13.42
CA ILE A 179 -8.98 -0.50 -12.44
C ILE A 179 -9.92 0.60 -12.95
N ARG A 180 -9.78 0.99 -14.23
CA ARG A 180 -10.66 2.01 -14.80
C ARG A 180 -12.13 1.54 -14.72
N HIS A 181 -12.99 2.34 -14.09
CA HIS A 181 -14.40 2.09 -13.82
C HIS A 181 -14.66 0.90 -12.86
N GLU A 182 -13.59 0.27 -12.27
CA GLU A 182 -13.76 -0.95 -11.47
C GLU A 182 -12.71 -1.04 -10.33
N PHE A 183 -12.87 -0.22 -9.30
CA PHE A 183 -11.99 -0.25 -8.12
C PHE A 183 -12.12 -1.53 -7.31
N THR A 184 -13.28 -2.19 -7.36
CA THR A 184 -13.52 -3.42 -6.59
C THR A 184 -12.65 -4.59 -7.04
N ALA A 185 -12.12 -4.54 -8.28
CA ALA A 185 -11.16 -5.53 -8.78
C ALA A 185 -9.87 -5.61 -7.94
N THR A 186 -9.52 -4.53 -7.20
CA THR A 186 -8.36 -4.55 -6.32
C THR A 186 -8.52 -5.50 -5.13
N LEU A 187 -9.76 -5.81 -4.73
CA LEU A 187 -10.05 -6.81 -3.72
C LEU A 187 -9.74 -8.23 -4.22
N ASP A 188 -10.06 -8.55 -5.46
CA ASP A 188 -9.78 -9.86 -6.04
C ASP A 188 -8.29 -10.15 -6.03
N ASP A 189 -7.46 -9.14 -6.25
CA ASP A 189 -6.00 -9.26 -6.21
C ASP A 189 -5.50 -9.56 -4.80
N GLN A 190 -6.09 -8.98 -3.75
CA GLN A 190 -5.74 -9.30 -2.36
C GLN A 190 -6.14 -10.74 -2.01
N VAL A 191 -7.30 -11.19 -2.49
CA VAL A 191 -7.77 -12.58 -2.31
C VAL A 191 -6.86 -13.55 -3.04
N GLU A 192 -6.50 -13.28 -4.30
CA GLU A 192 -5.56 -14.12 -5.05
C GLU A 192 -4.20 -14.19 -4.33
N ALA A 193 -3.69 -13.04 -3.87
CA ALA A 193 -2.39 -12.97 -3.21
C ALA A 193 -2.35 -13.80 -1.93
N VAL A 194 -3.34 -13.67 -1.02
CA VAL A 194 -3.33 -14.41 0.25
C VAL A 194 -3.44 -15.91 0.05
N HIS A 195 -4.27 -16.36 -0.90
CA HIS A 195 -4.39 -17.79 -1.19
C HIS A 195 -3.14 -18.38 -1.82
N ALA A 196 -2.53 -17.68 -2.78
CA ALA A 196 -1.31 -18.15 -3.42
C ALA A 196 -0.13 -18.22 -2.44
N LEU A 197 0.02 -17.19 -1.58
CA LEU A 197 1.08 -17.14 -0.59
C LEU A 197 0.92 -18.20 0.52
N ALA A 198 -0.30 -18.67 0.78
CA ALA A 198 -0.52 -19.74 1.75
C ALA A 198 0.04 -21.10 1.30
N GLU A 199 0.37 -21.26 0.02
CA GLU A 199 1.05 -22.46 -0.50
C GLU A 199 2.55 -22.48 -0.15
N GLU A 200 3.13 -21.29 0.13
CA GLU A 200 4.58 -21.12 0.34
C GLU A 200 4.95 -20.69 1.77
N PHE A 201 4.02 -20.00 2.46
CA PHE A 201 4.26 -19.41 3.77
C PHE A 201 3.32 -19.98 4.83
N PRO A 202 3.70 -19.97 6.13
CA PRO A 202 2.91 -20.51 7.23
C PRO A 202 1.72 -19.61 7.59
N LEU A 203 0.73 -19.55 6.72
CA LEU A 203 -0.45 -18.68 6.85
C LEU A 203 -1.65 -19.47 7.39
N ASP A 204 -2.28 -18.95 8.46
CA ASP A 204 -3.56 -19.46 8.95
C ASP A 204 -4.73 -18.76 8.26
N LEU A 205 -5.24 -19.37 7.20
CA LEU A 205 -6.36 -18.83 6.43
C LEU A 205 -7.70 -18.81 7.20
N SER A 206 -7.79 -19.42 8.37
CA SER A 206 -8.96 -19.29 9.25
C SER A 206 -8.95 -18.01 10.08
N ARG A 207 -7.85 -17.25 10.07
CA ARG A 207 -7.64 -16.00 10.82
C ARG A 207 -6.95 -14.94 9.96
N VAL A 208 -7.64 -14.48 8.92
CA VAL A 208 -7.15 -13.45 8.00
C VAL A 208 -7.78 -12.11 8.33
N SER A 209 -6.96 -11.09 8.49
CA SER A 209 -7.37 -9.70 8.68
C SER A 209 -6.76 -8.77 7.64
N ILE A 210 -7.31 -7.58 7.53
CA ILE A 210 -6.81 -6.55 6.63
C ILE A 210 -6.86 -5.19 7.31
N ARG A 211 -5.83 -4.37 7.10
CA ARG A 211 -5.81 -2.98 7.50
C ARG A 211 -5.39 -2.09 6.34
N GLY A 212 -5.81 -0.84 6.35
CA GLY A 212 -5.37 0.11 5.35
C GLY A 212 -5.79 1.53 5.68
N TRP A 213 -5.20 2.50 4.97
CA TRP A 213 -5.48 3.93 5.14
C TRP A 213 -5.89 4.53 3.80
N SER A 214 -6.83 5.49 3.80
CA SER A 214 -7.31 6.17 2.60
C SER A 214 -7.93 5.18 1.61
N TYR A 215 -7.37 5.02 0.40
CA TYR A 215 -7.77 3.97 -0.53
C TYR A 215 -7.60 2.56 0.09
N GLY A 216 -6.51 2.33 0.84
CA GLY A 216 -6.34 1.08 1.61
C GLY A 216 -7.42 0.89 2.68
N GLY A 217 -7.91 1.98 3.27
CA GLY A 217 -9.06 1.97 4.19
C GLY A 217 -10.37 1.60 3.49
N TYR A 218 -10.60 2.13 2.28
CA TYR A 218 -11.69 1.68 1.40
C TYR A 218 -11.58 0.17 1.14
N LEU A 219 -10.40 -0.30 0.73
CA LEU A 219 -10.15 -1.71 0.44
C LEU A 219 -10.34 -2.62 1.66
N ALA A 220 -9.93 -2.18 2.85
CA ALA A 220 -10.11 -2.93 4.09
C ALA A 220 -11.60 -3.07 4.47
N ALA A 221 -12.38 -2.00 4.36
CA ALA A 221 -13.82 -2.06 4.58
C ALA A 221 -14.53 -2.88 3.51
N LEU A 222 -14.17 -2.71 2.22
CA LEU A 222 -14.69 -3.51 1.11
C LEU A 222 -14.46 -5.01 1.33
N ALA A 223 -13.26 -5.38 1.83
CA ALA A 223 -12.87 -6.77 2.07
C ALA A 223 -13.81 -7.47 3.07
N VAL A 224 -14.04 -6.88 4.23
CA VAL A 224 -14.92 -7.49 5.25
C VAL A 224 -16.40 -7.42 4.88
N LEU A 225 -16.80 -6.47 4.03
CA LEU A 225 -18.17 -6.36 3.56
C LEU A 225 -18.50 -7.33 2.41
N ARG A 226 -17.57 -7.54 1.48
CA ARG A 226 -17.83 -8.35 0.27
C ARG A 226 -17.21 -9.75 0.30
N ARG A 227 -16.12 -9.95 1.06
CA ARG A 227 -15.44 -11.23 1.18
C ARG A 227 -15.25 -11.67 2.65
N PRO A 228 -16.37 -11.72 3.43
CA PRO A 228 -16.32 -12.20 4.83
C PRO A 228 -15.95 -13.70 4.92
N ASP A 229 -15.99 -14.43 3.83
CA ASP A 229 -15.48 -15.80 3.68
C ASP A 229 -13.96 -15.87 3.80
N VAL A 230 -13.24 -14.82 3.38
CA VAL A 230 -11.78 -14.72 3.41
C VAL A 230 -11.31 -13.85 4.58
N PHE A 231 -11.91 -12.67 4.76
CA PHE A 231 -11.46 -11.68 5.74
C PHE A 231 -12.31 -11.74 7.01
N HIS A 232 -11.65 -11.99 8.15
CA HIS A 232 -12.27 -12.23 9.45
C HIS A 232 -12.33 -10.98 10.33
N ALA A 233 -11.50 -9.96 10.04
CA ALA A 233 -11.52 -8.65 10.70
C ALA A 233 -10.92 -7.58 9.77
N GLY A 234 -11.35 -6.30 9.92
CA GLY A 234 -10.84 -5.20 9.14
C GLY A 234 -10.62 -3.92 9.95
N ILE A 235 -9.58 -3.16 9.58
CA ILE A 235 -9.35 -1.80 10.09
C ILE A 235 -9.30 -0.83 8.92
N ALA A 236 -10.27 0.06 8.84
CA ALA A 236 -10.43 1.06 7.79
C ALA A 236 -10.05 2.44 8.32
N GLY A 237 -8.83 2.89 8.02
CA GLY A 237 -8.37 4.23 8.36
C GLY A 237 -8.73 5.24 7.26
N ALA A 238 -9.37 6.35 7.63
CA ALA A 238 -9.81 7.43 6.74
C ALA A 238 -10.37 6.90 5.39
N PRO A 239 -11.34 5.95 5.41
CA PRO A 239 -11.79 5.25 4.20
C PRO A 239 -12.58 6.16 3.28
N VAL A 240 -12.36 6.07 1.96
CA VAL A 240 -13.27 6.61 0.96
C VAL A 240 -14.45 5.64 0.85
N THR A 241 -15.65 6.05 1.25
CA THR A 241 -16.82 5.16 1.35
C THR A 241 -17.89 5.43 0.29
N ASP A 242 -17.90 6.64 -0.24
CA ASP A 242 -18.77 7.07 -1.34
C ASP A 242 -17.94 7.95 -2.28
N TRP A 243 -17.70 7.49 -3.47
CA TRP A 243 -16.84 8.16 -4.44
C TRP A 243 -17.39 9.52 -4.92
N ARG A 244 -18.69 9.77 -4.72
CA ARG A 244 -19.32 11.09 -4.99
C ARG A 244 -18.91 12.17 -3.99
N LEU A 245 -18.34 11.77 -2.84
CA LEU A 245 -17.84 12.70 -1.80
C LEU A 245 -16.33 12.99 -1.94
N TYR A 246 -15.65 12.33 -2.88
CA TYR A 246 -14.22 12.55 -3.09
C TYR A 246 -13.99 13.55 -4.24
N ASP A 247 -12.77 14.10 -4.36
CA ASP A 247 -12.48 15.13 -5.35
C ASP A 247 -12.65 14.63 -6.80
N THR A 248 -13.10 15.54 -7.69
CA THR A 248 -13.41 15.25 -9.08
C THR A 248 -12.16 14.91 -9.89
N HIS A 249 -11.04 15.59 -9.64
CA HIS A 249 -9.79 15.37 -10.39
C HIS A 249 -9.28 13.92 -10.27
N TYR A 250 -9.32 13.36 -9.06
CA TYR A 250 -8.97 11.96 -8.83
C TYR A 250 -10.06 11.03 -9.33
N THR A 251 -11.31 11.25 -8.91
CA THR A 251 -12.39 10.29 -9.09
C THR A 251 -12.79 10.15 -10.56
N GLU A 252 -12.99 11.26 -11.27
CA GLU A 252 -13.33 11.24 -12.69
C GLU A 252 -12.22 10.67 -13.57
N ARG A 253 -10.96 10.85 -13.19
CA ARG A 253 -9.82 10.23 -13.90
C ARG A 253 -9.94 8.71 -13.97
N TYR A 254 -10.45 8.07 -12.91
CA TYR A 254 -10.53 6.61 -12.80
C TYR A 254 -11.94 6.07 -13.07
N LEU A 255 -12.95 6.74 -12.58
CA LEU A 255 -14.35 6.26 -12.69
C LEU A 255 -15.14 6.91 -13.82
N GLY A 256 -14.62 7.96 -14.46
CA GLY A 256 -15.31 8.71 -15.50
C GLY A 256 -16.23 9.79 -14.94
N ASP A 257 -16.97 10.47 -15.83
CA ASP A 257 -17.98 11.46 -15.45
C ASP A 257 -19.24 10.73 -14.93
N PRO A 258 -19.71 11.01 -13.70
CA PRO A 258 -20.90 10.36 -13.15
C PRO A 258 -22.18 10.67 -13.93
N ALA A 259 -22.20 11.70 -14.79
CA ALA A 259 -23.34 12.02 -15.62
C ALA A 259 -23.48 11.12 -16.87
N GLU A 260 -22.41 10.39 -17.26
CA GLU A 260 -22.43 9.53 -18.46
C GLU A 260 -23.26 8.25 -18.29
N ASP A 261 -23.42 7.76 -17.03
CA ASP A 261 -24.09 6.49 -16.70
C ASP A 261 -25.06 6.60 -15.51
N ASP A 262 -25.62 7.76 -15.28
CA ASP A 262 -26.50 8.03 -14.13
C ASP A 262 -25.88 7.69 -12.76
N GLY A 263 -24.54 7.68 -12.69
CA GLY A 263 -23.77 7.39 -11.47
C GLY A 263 -23.63 5.90 -11.11
N GLU A 264 -23.96 4.97 -12.02
CA GLU A 264 -23.88 3.53 -11.77
C GLU A 264 -22.44 3.08 -11.45
N VAL A 265 -21.43 3.60 -12.17
CA VAL A 265 -20.02 3.29 -11.91
C VAL A 265 -19.64 3.73 -10.49
N TYR A 266 -20.07 4.92 -10.06
CA TYR A 266 -19.82 5.41 -8.71
C TYR A 266 -20.51 4.56 -7.65
N ALA A 267 -21.79 4.22 -7.88
CA ALA A 267 -22.57 3.42 -6.93
C ALA A 267 -21.96 2.03 -6.70
N ARG A 268 -21.61 1.30 -7.76
CA ARG A 268 -21.04 -0.05 -7.61
C ARG A 268 -19.66 -0.09 -6.98
N ASN A 269 -18.87 1.00 -7.10
CA ASN A 269 -17.56 1.14 -6.48
C ASN A 269 -17.61 1.72 -5.06
N SER A 270 -18.73 2.32 -4.64
CA SER A 270 -18.91 2.87 -3.30
C SER A 270 -19.29 1.77 -2.31
N LEU A 271 -18.91 1.97 -1.03
CA LEU A 271 -19.36 1.11 0.08
C LEU A 271 -20.76 1.48 0.54
N VAL A 272 -21.12 2.75 0.35
CA VAL A 272 -22.40 3.33 0.76
C VAL A 272 -23.06 3.99 -0.45
N THR A 273 -24.36 3.74 -0.61
CA THR A 273 -25.24 4.45 -1.55
C THR A 273 -26.30 5.22 -0.76
N ASP A 274 -27.20 5.93 -1.43
CA ASP A 274 -28.30 6.63 -0.77
C ASP A 274 -29.30 5.64 -0.14
N GLU A 275 -29.39 4.42 -0.66
CA GLU A 275 -30.22 3.33 -0.13
C GLU A 275 -29.56 2.56 1.03
N GLY A 276 -28.28 2.84 1.34
CA GLY A 276 -27.53 2.16 2.40
C GLY A 276 -26.22 1.52 1.93
N LEU A 277 -25.90 0.33 2.42
CA LEU A 277 -24.70 -0.41 2.05
C LEU A 277 -24.81 -1.02 0.66
N SER A 278 -23.82 -0.77 -0.21
CA SER A 278 -23.79 -1.42 -1.52
C SER A 278 -23.19 -2.83 -1.41
N ALA A 279 -23.93 -3.83 -1.93
CA ALA A 279 -23.50 -5.22 -2.16
C ALA A 279 -22.78 -5.91 -0.99
N ALA A 280 -23.21 -5.69 0.27
CA ALA A 280 -22.64 -6.37 1.43
C ALA A 280 -23.06 -7.83 1.51
N ALA A 281 -22.13 -8.77 1.73
CA ALA A 281 -22.40 -10.18 1.97
C ALA A 281 -23.06 -10.41 3.36
N GLY A 282 -23.74 -11.56 3.52
CA GLY A 282 -24.56 -11.85 4.70
C GLY A 282 -23.82 -11.95 6.01
N GLN A 283 -22.62 -12.55 6.04
CA GLN A 283 -21.86 -12.77 7.28
C GLN A 283 -21.23 -11.46 7.78
N HIS A 284 -21.40 -11.19 9.08
CA HIS A 284 -20.79 -10.02 9.73
C HIS A 284 -19.38 -10.33 10.20
N ARG A 285 -18.46 -9.39 9.98
CA ARG A 285 -17.09 -9.44 10.48
C ARG A 285 -16.76 -8.17 11.25
N PRO A 286 -15.94 -8.25 12.33
CA PRO A 286 -15.49 -7.08 13.05
C PRO A 286 -14.84 -6.04 12.14
N LEU A 287 -15.27 -4.78 12.26
CA LEU A 287 -14.74 -3.64 11.53
C LEU A 287 -14.49 -2.48 12.48
N MET A 288 -13.24 -2.00 12.52
CA MET A 288 -12.87 -0.74 13.16
C MET A 288 -12.68 0.33 12.08
N ILE A 289 -13.31 1.49 12.26
CA ILE A 289 -13.16 2.64 11.38
C ILE A 289 -12.43 3.73 12.16
N VAL A 290 -11.33 4.22 11.65
CA VAL A 290 -10.52 5.29 12.25
C VAL A 290 -10.57 6.51 11.36
N HIS A 291 -10.82 7.71 11.92
CA HIS A 291 -10.87 8.93 11.10
C HIS A 291 -10.43 10.18 11.87
N GLY A 292 -9.57 10.96 11.26
CA GLY A 292 -9.22 12.30 11.71
C GLY A 292 -10.38 13.28 11.49
N LEU A 293 -10.85 13.94 12.55
CA LEU A 293 -12.00 14.86 12.42
C LEU A 293 -11.64 16.18 11.69
N ALA A 294 -10.36 16.48 11.53
CA ALA A 294 -9.85 17.60 10.75
C ALA A 294 -9.30 17.17 9.39
N ASP A 295 -9.69 15.99 8.89
CA ASP A 295 -9.29 15.48 7.59
C ASP A 295 -9.91 16.33 6.47
N ASP A 296 -9.06 17.01 5.70
CA ASP A 296 -9.40 17.90 4.60
C ASP A 296 -9.24 17.24 3.22
N ASN A 297 -8.72 16.00 3.20
CA ASN A 297 -8.57 15.20 1.98
C ASN A 297 -9.72 14.19 1.83
N VAL A 298 -9.90 13.32 2.82
CA VAL A 298 -11.05 12.41 2.92
C VAL A 298 -11.91 12.90 4.08
N VAL A 299 -12.93 13.68 3.80
CA VAL A 299 -13.74 14.31 4.85
C VAL A 299 -14.43 13.28 5.76
N ALA A 300 -14.56 13.60 7.04
CA ALA A 300 -15.14 12.69 8.06
C ALA A 300 -16.57 12.20 7.71
N ALA A 301 -17.26 12.90 6.80
CA ALA A 301 -18.56 12.48 6.28
C ALA A 301 -18.56 11.06 5.69
N HIS A 302 -17.45 10.61 5.10
CA HIS A 302 -17.28 9.24 4.61
C HIS A 302 -17.50 8.22 5.73
N THR A 303 -16.81 8.39 6.87
CA THR A 303 -16.97 7.50 8.03
C THR A 303 -18.37 7.60 8.64
N LEU A 304 -18.92 8.81 8.75
CA LEU A 304 -20.26 8.99 9.33
C LEU A 304 -21.35 8.32 8.47
N ARG A 305 -21.27 8.40 7.15
CA ARG A 305 -22.18 7.70 6.24
C ARG A 305 -22.05 6.19 6.34
N LEU A 306 -20.80 5.66 6.35
CA LEU A 306 -20.57 4.23 6.51
C LEU A 306 -21.11 3.72 7.84
N SER A 307 -20.82 4.42 8.94
CA SER A 307 -21.31 4.05 10.28
C SER A 307 -22.85 4.06 10.36
N SER A 308 -23.50 5.07 9.78
CA SER A 308 -24.96 5.13 9.73
C SER A 308 -25.56 3.97 8.91
N ALA A 309 -24.97 3.62 7.78
CA ALA A 309 -25.43 2.51 6.95
C ALA A 309 -25.21 1.15 7.61
N LEU A 310 -24.08 0.96 8.31
CA LEU A 310 -23.80 -0.25 9.09
C LEU A 310 -24.81 -0.40 10.25
N LEU A 311 -25.09 0.69 10.96
CA LEU A 311 -26.07 0.70 12.05
C LEU A 311 -27.47 0.35 11.52
N ALA A 312 -27.91 0.95 10.43
CA ALA A 312 -29.20 0.67 9.82
C ALA A 312 -29.33 -0.80 9.36
N ALA A 313 -28.21 -1.41 8.92
CA ALA A 313 -28.14 -2.80 8.53
C ALA A 313 -27.93 -3.78 9.72
N GLY A 314 -27.91 -3.28 10.96
CA GLY A 314 -27.67 -4.10 12.16
C GLY A 314 -26.26 -4.73 12.21
N ARG A 315 -25.27 -4.10 11.57
CA ARG A 315 -23.88 -4.59 11.53
C ARG A 315 -23.03 -3.95 12.62
N PRO A 316 -22.55 -4.72 13.62
CA PRO A 316 -21.66 -4.21 14.66
C PRO A 316 -20.35 -3.67 14.06
N HIS A 317 -19.93 -2.51 14.56
CA HIS A 317 -18.66 -1.89 14.16
C HIS A 317 -18.16 -0.95 15.26
N GLU A 318 -16.89 -0.61 15.23
CA GLU A 318 -16.26 0.38 16.12
C GLU A 318 -15.85 1.61 15.31
N VAL A 319 -16.03 2.81 15.86
CA VAL A 319 -15.56 4.06 15.27
C VAL A 319 -14.63 4.76 16.23
N LEU A 320 -13.38 5.01 15.80
CA LEU A 320 -12.38 5.77 16.55
C LEU A 320 -12.18 7.14 15.89
N PRO A 321 -12.86 8.20 16.36
CA PRO A 321 -12.62 9.55 15.90
C PRO A 321 -11.35 10.13 16.51
N LEU A 322 -10.48 10.73 15.70
CA LEU A 322 -9.24 11.37 16.14
C LEU A 322 -9.41 12.89 16.10
N SER A 323 -9.59 13.51 17.27
CA SER A 323 -9.80 14.95 17.39
C SER A 323 -8.54 15.73 17.02
N GLY A 324 -8.67 16.73 16.15
CA GLY A 324 -7.56 17.58 15.71
C GLY A 324 -6.54 16.91 14.78
N VAL A 325 -6.83 15.70 14.29
CA VAL A 325 -5.99 14.95 13.35
C VAL A 325 -6.51 15.15 11.93
N THR A 326 -5.61 15.43 10.99
CA THR A 326 -5.86 15.57 9.55
C THR A 326 -5.84 14.21 8.85
N HIS A 327 -5.62 14.18 7.52
CA HIS A 327 -5.59 12.92 6.76
C HIS A 327 -4.48 11.96 7.21
N MET A 328 -3.36 12.49 7.67
CA MET A 328 -2.25 11.70 8.23
C MET A 328 -2.20 11.86 9.75
N THR A 329 -1.53 10.95 10.43
CA THR A 329 -1.34 10.95 11.89
C THR A 329 0.12 11.28 12.25
N PRO A 330 0.58 12.54 12.01
CA PRO A 330 1.99 12.90 12.18
C PRO A 330 2.40 13.08 13.65
N GLN A 331 1.43 13.17 14.57
CA GLN A 331 1.71 13.33 16.01
C GLN A 331 2.20 11.98 16.55
N GLU A 332 3.40 11.96 17.12
CA GLU A 332 4.06 10.76 17.64
C GLU A 332 3.16 9.95 18.58
N GLN A 333 2.60 10.61 19.60
CA GLN A 333 1.71 9.96 20.57
C GLN A 333 0.46 9.36 19.90
N VAL A 334 -0.12 10.03 18.90
CA VAL A 334 -1.29 9.52 18.17
C VAL A 334 -0.90 8.32 17.34
N ALA A 335 0.21 8.40 16.61
CA ALA A 335 0.68 7.32 15.76
C ALA A 335 1.01 6.05 16.58
N GLU A 336 1.74 6.19 17.69
CA GLU A 336 2.09 5.09 18.59
C GLU A 336 0.85 4.43 19.19
N ASN A 337 -0.01 5.21 19.85
CA ASN A 337 -1.20 4.65 20.50
C ASN A 337 -2.19 4.06 19.50
N LEU A 338 -2.28 4.63 18.29
CA LEU A 338 -3.13 4.08 17.24
C LEU A 338 -2.65 2.69 16.79
N LEU A 339 -1.35 2.44 16.72
CA LEU A 339 -0.82 1.10 16.43
C LEU A 339 -1.20 0.10 17.52
N LEU A 340 -1.08 0.47 18.79
CA LEU A 340 -1.46 -0.38 19.93
C LEU A 340 -2.95 -0.72 19.92
N LEU A 341 -3.83 0.26 19.67
CA LEU A 341 -5.27 0.06 19.58
C LEU A 341 -5.64 -0.85 18.40
N GLN A 342 -4.96 -0.72 17.28
CA GLN A 342 -5.17 -1.60 16.13
C GLN A 342 -4.79 -3.06 16.44
N VAL A 343 -3.64 -3.28 17.11
CA VAL A 343 -3.22 -4.64 17.51
C VAL A 343 -4.22 -5.24 18.50
N ASP A 344 -4.67 -4.50 19.50
CA ASP A 344 -5.68 -4.96 20.45
C ASP A 344 -6.98 -5.39 19.74
N PHE A 345 -7.48 -4.53 18.84
CA PHE A 345 -8.66 -4.84 18.04
C PHE A 345 -8.47 -6.13 17.19
N LEU A 346 -7.35 -6.26 16.49
CA LEU A 346 -7.07 -7.43 15.66
C LEU A 346 -6.98 -8.70 16.50
N LYS A 347 -6.23 -8.67 17.61
CA LYS A 347 -6.08 -9.82 18.51
C LYS A 347 -7.41 -10.28 19.07
N ARG A 348 -8.22 -9.37 19.58
CA ARG A 348 -9.58 -9.67 20.09
C ARG A 348 -10.46 -10.29 18.99
N SER A 349 -10.43 -9.69 17.80
CA SER A 349 -11.29 -10.09 16.68
C SER A 349 -10.91 -11.47 16.10
N LEU A 350 -9.65 -11.86 16.19
CA LEU A 350 -9.12 -13.13 15.65
C LEU A 350 -8.94 -14.21 16.75
N GLY A 351 -9.33 -13.93 17.99
CA GLY A 351 -9.18 -14.87 19.11
C GLY A 351 -7.73 -15.20 19.41
N MET A 352 -6.83 -14.23 19.27
CA MET A 352 -5.42 -14.35 19.67
C MET A 352 -5.28 -14.00 21.16
N ALA A 353 -4.47 -14.76 21.88
CA ALA A 353 -4.18 -14.53 23.29
C ALA A 353 -3.25 -13.32 23.50
#